data_d6b5ceab694440f9d65da1e4e27f8da0
#
_entry.id   d6b5ceab694440f9d65da1e4e27f8da0
#
_cell.length_a   1.000
_cell.length_b   1.000
_cell.length_c   1.000
_cell.angle_alpha   90.00
_cell.angle_beta   90.00
_cell.angle_gamma   90.00
#
_symmetry.space_group_name_H-M   'P 1'
#
loop_
_entity.id
_entity.type
_entity.pdbx_description
1 polymer ?
#
loop_
_entity_poly.entity_id
_entity_poly.type
_entity_poly.pdbx_seq_one_letter_code
_entity_poly.pdbx_strand_id
1 'polypeptide(L)'
;MNETTLKDLPSVDKVLLYIKDNIYLHDKYIKYLINRELDLLRVDIKKGEISKTSKELFEYVVNQVHLKSAPSLTNVINGTGIVLHTGFGRAPFYARTLKKIADRMEGYVNLEFDLVSGKRGDRQAHIREHLSAICGSESALVVNNNAAAVMLAINGLAQGGDVVVSRGQLVEIGGSFRIPDIIGKSGANLVEVGTTNRTHIQDYEKAITKKTKLILWVHTSNYVVKGFTKNVPLNELVLIGKRFKIPVMVDWGSGALLDMRSLKLANEIPVNKIMNSEPDILTFSGDKLIGGPQAGVIIGKNKYIKLLQKNTLYRVLRSDKISIGLLEHTLRSYRSNSFTKDNFSLKMLTTSQKTLKNRGKKIIEYQSKKKIKQLGINLEPSNVEAGSGSLPDDKIESMALAFRPRVMKVYDLAKLLRCGSIPVIGYTSSKTYYIDLKAVLPNQIIKLAKAIKEI
;
A
#
# COMPACT_ATOMS: atom_id res chain seq x y z
N MET A 1 34.04 -34.46 15.92
CA MET A 1 33.99 -33.06 15.47
C MET A 1 34.46 -32.23 16.65
N ASN A 2 35.48 -31.38 16.48
CA ASN A 2 35.95 -30.54 17.58
C ASN A 2 34.84 -29.56 17.98
N GLU A 3 34.59 -29.48 19.27
CA GLU A 3 33.60 -28.53 19.82
C GLU A 3 34.08 -27.08 19.51
N THR A 4 33.19 -26.25 18.94
CA THR A 4 33.50 -24.85 18.65
C THR A 4 33.66 -24.09 19.96
N THR A 5 34.77 -23.37 20.11
CA THR A 5 35.11 -22.60 21.30
C THR A 5 35.10 -21.08 21.01
N LEU A 6 35.09 -20.27 22.06
CA LEU A 6 35.19 -18.81 21.93
C LEU A 6 36.50 -18.35 21.26
N LYS A 7 37.54 -19.17 21.28
CA LYS A 7 38.82 -18.89 20.62
C LYS A 7 38.77 -18.99 19.09
N ASP A 8 37.75 -19.66 18.57
CA ASP A 8 37.52 -19.82 17.13
C ASP A 8 36.87 -18.59 16.49
N LEU A 9 36.37 -17.64 17.30
CA LEU A 9 35.79 -16.40 16.80
C LEU A 9 36.84 -15.47 16.18
N PRO A 10 36.58 -14.86 15.03
CA PRO A 10 37.51 -13.91 14.43
C PRO A 10 37.62 -12.62 15.26
N SER A 11 38.80 -11.96 15.21
CA SER A 11 38.93 -10.64 15.80
C SER A 11 38.21 -9.59 14.96
N VAL A 12 37.73 -8.53 15.63
CA VAL A 12 37.01 -7.40 14.98
C VAL A 12 37.89 -6.78 13.89
N ASP A 13 39.17 -6.55 14.18
CA ASP A 13 40.07 -5.90 13.24
C ASP A 13 40.36 -6.77 12.01
N LYS A 14 40.44 -8.10 12.16
CA LYS A 14 40.62 -9.03 11.04
C LYS A 14 39.41 -8.97 10.08
N VAL A 15 38.22 -8.96 10.62
CA VAL A 15 36.98 -8.85 9.80
C VAL A 15 36.90 -7.47 9.16
N LEU A 16 37.17 -6.40 9.92
CA LEU A 16 37.12 -5.03 9.40
C LEU A 16 38.09 -4.83 8.23
N LEU A 17 39.36 -5.26 8.38
CA LEU A 17 40.34 -5.16 7.32
C LEU A 17 39.93 -5.89 6.03
N TYR A 18 39.25 -7.01 6.17
CA TYR A 18 38.79 -7.79 5.01
C TYR A 18 37.63 -7.13 4.24
N ILE A 19 36.72 -6.40 4.94
CA ILE A 19 35.50 -5.90 4.34
C ILE A 19 35.48 -4.39 4.07
N LYS A 20 36.38 -3.60 4.68
CA LYS A 20 36.35 -2.12 4.64
C LYS A 20 36.32 -1.52 3.22
N ASP A 21 37.04 -2.15 2.27
CA ASP A 21 37.12 -1.64 0.90
C ASP A 21 35.89 -1.98 0.06
N ASN A 22 34.97 -2.85 0.56
CA ASN A 22 33.78 -3.31 -0.13
C ASN A 22 32.49 -2.76 0.47
N ILE A 23 32.55 -1.96 1.56
CA ILE A 23 31.39 -1.43 2.25
C ILE A 23 31.53 0.08 2.45
N TYR A 24 30.66 0.86 1.81
CA TYR A 24 30.59 2.32 1.96
C TYR A 24 29.88 2.75 3.27
N LEU A 25 30.46 2.35 4.41
CA LEU A 25 29.99 2.75 5.73
C LEU A 25 31.20 3.18 6.59
N HIS A 26 30.93 4.04 7.56
CA HIS A 26 31.95 4.47 8.50
C HIS A 26 32.46 3.30 9.36
N ASP A 27 33.79 3.17 9.56
CA ASP A 27 34.43 2.07 10.31
C ASP A 27 33.79 1.80 11.68
N LYS A 28 33.39 2.85 12.41
CA LYS A 28 32.73 2.69 13.72
C LYS A 28 31.42 1.90 13.59
N TYR A 29 30.66 2.13 12.51
CA TYR A 29 29.41 1.41 12.28
C TYR A 29 29.67 -0.02 11.85
N ILE A 30 30.68 -0.23 11.00
CA ILE A 30 31.10 -1.60 10.61
C ILE A 30 31.59 -2.38 11.85
N LYS A 31 32.38 -1.79 12.71
CA LYS A 31 32.82 -2.40 13.99
C LYS A 31 31.62 -2.72 14.90
N TYR A 32 30.61 -1.84 14.95
CA TYR A 32 29.36 -2.11 15.69
C TYR A 32 28.65 -3.36 15.16
N LEU A 33 28.50 -3.49 13.82
CA LEU A 33 27.87 -4.67 13.21
C LEU A 33 28.67 -5.94 13.50
N ILE A 34 30.01 -5.90 13.38
CA ILE A 34 30.90 -7.04 13.68
C ILE A 34 30.72 -7.48 15.14
N ASN A 35 30.81 -6.54 16.10
CA ASN A 35 30.66 -6.85 17.52
C ASN A 35 29.31 -7.49 17.82
N ARG A 36 28.24 -6.95 17.25
CA ARG A 36 26.88 -7.49 17.41
C ARG A 36 26.78 -8.94 16.94
N GLU A 37 27.39 -9.28 15.80
CA GLU A 37 27.38 -10.67 15.31
C GLU A 37 28.25 -11.59 16.18
N LEU A 38 29.38 -11.10 16.62
CA LEU A 38 30.28 -11.86 17.54
C LEU A 38 29.59 -12.10 18.89
N ASP A 39 28.83 -11.13 19.41
CA ASP A 39 28.06 -11.31 20.66
C ASP A 39 26.96 -12.37 20.52
N LEU A 40 26.25 -12.39 19.40
CA LEU A 40 25.27 -13.47 19.11
C LEU A 40 25.97 -14.84 19.06
N LEU A 41 27.06 -14.94 18.31
CA LEU A 41 27.83 -16.18 18.22
C LEU A 41 28.39 -16.64 19.58
N ARG A 42 28.86 -15.71 20.45
CA ARG A 42 29.27 -16.02 21.82
C ARG A 42 28.18 -16.69 22.65
N VAL A 43 26.94 -16.22 22.50
CA VAL A 43 25.78 -16.80 23.19
C VAL A 43 25.51 -18.22 22.67
N ASP A 44 25.49 -18.40 21.35
CA ASP A 44 25.16 -19.67 20.71
C ASP A 44 26.26 -20.74 20.96
N ILE A 45 27.55 -20.33 20.96
CA ILE A 45 28.67 -21.20 21.32
C ILE A 45 28.56 -21.66 22.78
N LYS A 46 28.26 -20.75 23.71
CA LYS A 46 28.10 -21.11 25.12
C LYS A 46 26.93 -22.08 25.38
N LYS A 47 25.92 -22.08 24.50
CA LYS A 47 24.79 -23.05 24.55
C LYS A 47 25.10 -24.37 23.85
N GLY A 48 26.25 -24.50 23.17
CA GLY A 48 26.57 -25.68 22.38
C GLY A 48 25.76 -25.81 21.09
N GLU A 49 25.12 -24.73 20.62
CA GLU A 49 24.22 -24.74 19.46
C GLU A 49 24.99 -24.62 18.12
N ILE A 50 26.31 -24.38 18.15
CA ILE A 50 27.14 -24.17 16.96
C ILE A 50 28.29 -25.17 16.92
N SER A 51 28.45 -25.86 15.77
CA SER A 51 29.61 -26.68 15.43
C SER A 51 30.17 -26.19 14.11
N LYS A 52 31.12 -25.24 14.17
CA LYS A 52 31.73 -24.59 13.00
C LYS A 52 33.23 -24.38 13.23
N THR A 53 34.00 -24.47 12.17
CA THR A 53 35.44 -24.13 12.18
C THR A 53 35.66 -22.61 12.24
N SER A 54 36.81 -22.16 12.66
CA SER A 54 37.21 -20.74 12.69
C SER A 54 37.07 -20.07 11.31
N LYS A 55 37.27 -20.80 10.21
CA LYS A 55 37.06 -20.29 8.84
C LYS A 55 35.59 -20.07 8.54
N GLU A 56 34.75 -21.03 8.86
CA GLU A 56 33.29 -20.92 8.66
C GLU A 56 32.68 -19.80 9.51
N LEU A 57 33.18 -19.60 10.74
CA LEU A 57 32.76 -18.48 11.59
C LEU A 57 33.14 -17.14 11.01
N PHE A 58 34.39 -17.04 10.47
CA PHE A 58 34.82 -15.82 9.79
C PHE A 58 33.96 -15.49 8.58
N GLU A 59 33.74 -16.47 7.68
CA GLU A 59 32.88 -16.31 6.51
C GLU A 59 31.45 -15.96 6.89
N TYR A 60 30.93 -16.56 7.96
CA TYR A 60 29.62 -16.25 8.50
C TYR A 60 29.51 -14.79 8.94
N VAL A 61 30.46 -14.31 9.77
CA VAL A 61 30.48 -12.91 10.25
C VAL A 61 30.59 -11.94 9.08
N VAL A 62 31.49 -12.19 8.14
CA VAL A 62 31.61 -11.37 6.93
C VAL A 62 30.31 -11.28 6.17
N ASN A 63 29.68 -12.42 5.92
CA ASN A 63 28.39 -12.46 5.21
C ASN A 63 27.27 -11.73 5.97
N GLN A 64 27.17 -11.89 7.29
CA GLN A 64 26.17 -11.18 8.09
C GLN A 64 26.39 -9.67 8.10
N VAL A 65 27.64 -9.22 8.18
CA VAL A 65 27.96 -7.80 8.11
C VAL A 65 27.64 -7.23 6.73
N HIS A 66 27.95 -7.92 5.64
CA HIS A 66 27.54 -7.51 4.28
C HIS A 66 26.03 -7.41 4.15
N LEU A 67 25.28 -8.40 4.62
CA LEU A 67 23.81 -8.40 4.59
C LEU A 67 23.22 -7.21 5.38
N LYS A 68 23.79 -6.93 6.57
CA LYS A 68 23.30 -5.86 7.46
C LYS A 68 23.78 -4.46 7.05
N SER A 69 24.86 -4.37 6.29
CA SER A 69 25.34 -3.11 5.72
C SER A 69 24.62 -2.71 4.43
N ALA A 70 23.99 -3.67 3.75
CA ALA A 70 23.21 -3.41 2.57
C ALA A 70 21.88 -2.69 2.91
N PRO A 71 21.31 -1.91 1.97
CA PRO A 71 19.98 -1.34 2.14
C PRO A 71 18.95 -2.42 2.45
N SER A 72 18.19 -2.28 3.54
CA SER A 72 17.18 -3.25 3.96
C SER A 72 15.92 -3.23 3.07
N LEU A 73 15.61 -2.06 2.45
CA LEU A 73 14.52 -1.92 1.51
C LEU A 73 14.98 -2.39 0.12
N THR A 74 14.47 -3.54 -0.32
CA THR A 74 14.89 -4.18 -1.57
C THR A 74 13.71 -4.49 -2.48
N ASN A 75 14.01 -4.63 -3.79
CA ASN A 75 13.01 -5.07 -4.74
C ASN A 75 12.65 -6.55 -4.50
N VAL A 76 11.35 -6.83 -4.50
CA VAL A 76 10.83 -8.20 -4.45
C VAL A 76 10.00 -8.50 -5.70
N ILE A 77 9.92 -9.77 -6.09
CA ILE A 77 8.96 -10.23 -7.09
C ILE A 77 7.68 -10.63 -6.37
N ASN A 78 6.62 -9.85 -6.60
CA ASN A 78 5.32 -10.12 -6.03
C ASN A 78 4.60 -11.21 -6.85
N GLY A 79 4.67 -12.43 -6.36
CA GLY A 79 3.96 -13.60 -6.91
C GLY A 79 2.67 -13.95 -6.16
N THR A 80 2.14 -13.05 -5.33
CA THR A 80 0.87 -13.29 -4.60
C THR A 80 -0.36 -13.09 -5.48
N GLY A 81 -0.22 -12.41 -6.62
CA GLY A 81 -1.32 -12.01 -7.49
C GLY A 81 -2.01 -10.71 -7.07
N ILE A 82 -1.84 -10.27 -5.83
CA ILE A 82 -2.45 -9.07 -5.28
C ILE A 82 -1.64 -7.84 -5.72
N VAL A 83 -2.17 -7.04 -6.65
CA VAL A 83 -1.46 -5.87 -7.22
C VAL A 83 -1.27 -4.77 -6.16
N LEU A 84 -2.31 -4.46 -5.37
CA LEU A 84 -2.28 -3.45 -4.32
C LEU A 84 -1.93 -4.07 -2.95
N HIS A 85 -0.85 -4.87 -2.92
CA HIS A 85 -0.47 -5.62 -1.72
C HIS A 85 0.08 -4.70 -0.63
N THR A 86 -0.53 -4.71 0.55
CA THR A 86 -0.18 -3.82 1.68
C THR A 86 1.27 -3.97 2.13
N GLY A 87 1.76 -5.21 2.25
CA GLY A 87 3.14 -5.50 2.67
C GLY A 87 4.21 -5.15 1.63
N PHE A 88 3.83 -4.81 0.38
CA PHE A 88 4.75 -4.45 -0.70
C PHE A 88 4.59 -3.00 -1.18
N GLY A 89 3.98 -2.15 -0.34
CA GLY A 89 3.85 -0.72 -0.62
C GLY A 89 2.69 -0.36 -1.55
N ARG A 90 1.71 -1.25 -1.76
CA ARG A 90 0.49 -1.07 -2.57
C ARG A 90 0.78 -0.74 -4.03
N ALA A 91 0.39 0.44 -4.52
CA ALA A 91 0.51 0.80 -5.94
C ALA A 91 1.97 0.85 -6.41
N PRO A 92 2.37 0.00 -7.38
CA PRO A 92 3.71 0.04 -7.94
C PRO A 92 3.87 1.17 -8.97
N PHE A 93 5.12 1.66 -9.15
CA PHE A 93 5.47 2.67 -10.13
C PHE A 93 6.35 2.11 -11.25
N TYR A 94 6.25 2.69 -12.44
CA TYR A 94 7.26 2.47 -13.48
C TYR A 94 8.61 3.07 -13.07
N ALA A 95 9.71 2.38 -13.37
CA ALA A 95 11.05 2.93 -13.17
C ALA A 95 11.24 4.27 -13.89
N ARG A 96 10.67 4.42 -15.11
CA ARG A 96 10.69 5.69 -15.87
C ARG A 96 9.98 6.82 -15.14
N THR A 97 8.89 6.53 -14.40
CA THR A 97 8.19 7.53 -13.59
C THR A 97 9.05 7.98 -12.42
N LEU A 98 9.64 7.04 -11.68
CA LEU A 98 10.53 7.34 -10.56
C LEU A 98 11.73 8.16 -11.02
N LYS A 99 12.34 7.79 -12.16
CA LYS A 99 13.45 8.57 -12.75
C LYS A 99 13.03 10.00 -13.08
N LYS A 100 11.91 10.20 -13.77
CA LYS A 100 11.39 11.55 -14.08
C LYS A 100 11.15 12.38 -12.81
N ILE A 101 10.68 11.76 -11.74
CA ILE A 101 10.48 12.46 -10.47
C ILE A 101 11.82 12.76 -9.81
N ALA A 102 12.78 11.83 -9.81
CA ALA A 102 14.12 12.06 -9.30
C ALA A 102 14.80 13.23 -10.02
N ASP A 103 14.79 13.24 -11.36
CA ASP A 103 15.37 14.31 -12.18
C ASP A 103 14.74 15.69 -11.87
N ARG A 104 13.41 15.74 -11.61
CA ARG A 104 12.69 16.98 -11.26
C ARG A 104 12.90 17.42 -9.81
N MET A 105 13.28 16.51 -8.92
CA MET A 105 13.46 16.75 -7.48
C MET A 105 14.91 16.90 -7.06
N GLU A 106 15.84 16.80 -8.02
CA GLU A 106 17.25 17.07 -7.77
C GLU A 106 17.44 18.52 -7.31
N GLY A 107 18.10 18.69 -6.17
CA GLY A 107 18.32 20.01 -5.55
C GLY A 107 17.06 20.62 -4.92
N TYR A 108 16.86 21.90 -5.20
CA TYR A 108 15.76 22.69 -4.66
C TYR A 108 14.56 22.72 -5.60
N VAL A 109 13.35 22.66 -5.02
CA VAL A 109 12.08 22.74 -5.77
C VAL A 109 11.17 23.80 -5.16
N ASN A 110 10.30 24.36 -5.96
CA ASN A 110 9.35 25.41 -5.58
C ASN A 110 8.12 24.86 -4.81
N LEU A 111 8.32 23.90 -3.90
CA LEU A 111 7.23 23.22 -3.17
C LEU A 111 6.27 24.21 -2.46
N GLU A 112 6.80 25.20 -1.77
CA GLU A 112 6.05 26.28 -1.10
C GLU A 112 6.57 27.66 -1.54
N PHE A 113 6.90 27.82 -2.82
CA PHE A 113 7.34 29.09 -3.39
C PHE A 113 6.60 29.34 -4.70
N ASP A 114 5.91 30.48 -4.79
CA ASP A 114 5.22 30.91 -6.01
C ASP A 114 6.20 31.68 -6.89
N LEU A 115 6.51 31.09 -8.06
CA LEU A 115 7.51 31.65 -8.99
C LEU A 115 7.02 32.94 -9.67
N VAL A 116 5.71 33.16 -9.75
CA VAL A 116 5.14 34.35 -10.42
C VAL A 116 5.17 35.55 -9.47
N SER A 117 4.68 35.33 -8.24
CA SER A 117 4.62 36.41 -7.25
C SER A 117 5.93 36.62 -6.48
N GLY A 118 6.88 35.66 -6.54
CA GLY A 118 8.11 35.69 -5.76
C GLY A 118 7.90 35.56 -4.26
N LYS A 119 6.74 35.04 -3.83
CA LYS A 119 6.36 34.93 -2.43
C LYS A 119 6.19 33.46 -2.01
N ARG A 120 6.04 33.25 -0.70
CA ARG A 120 5.71 31.95 -0.15
C ARG A 120 4.35 31.48 -0.69
N GLY A 121 4.34 30.31 -1.32
CA GLY A 121 3.17 29.63 -1.86
C GLY A 121 2.64 28.52 -0.96
N ASP A 122 1.71 27.74 -1.52
CA ASP A 122 1.08 26.59 -0.89
C ASP A 122 1.41 25.31 -1.67
N ARG A 123 1.96 24.29 -1.00
CA ARG A 123 2.28 22.98 -1.64
C ARG A 123 1.08 22.31 -2.29
N GLN A 124 -0.13 22.61 -1.82
CA GLN A 124 -1.37 22.07 -2.38
C GLN A 124 -1.66 22.64 -3.79
N ALA A 125 -1.08 23.78 -4.16
CA ALA A 125 -1.26 24.39 -5.48
C ALA A 125 -0.87 23.43 -6.61
N HIS A 126 0.15 22.59 -6.41
CA HIS A 126 0.63 21.62 -7.41
C HIS A 126 -0.38 20.51 -7.75
N ILE A 127 -1.35 20.24 -6.87
CA ILE A 127 -2.27 19.09 -6.99
C ILE A 127 -3.75 19.47 -6.89
N ARG A 128 -4.07 20.61 -6.24
CA ARG A 128 -5.46 21.03 -5.95
C ARG A 128 -6.31 21.12 -7.20
N GLU A 129 -5.84 21.83 -8.23
CA GLU A 129 -6.58 22.03 -9.47
C GLU A 129 -6.81 20.70 -10.20
N HIS A 130 -5.80 19.82 -10.25
CA HIS A 130 -5.95 18.50 -10.86
C HIS A 130 -7.02 17.66 -10.17
N LEU A 131 -7.00 17.62 -8.82
CA LEU A 131 -7.99 16.88 -8.02
C LEU A 131 -9.38 17.48 -8.22
N SER A 132 -9.52 18.81 -8.11
CA SER A 132 -10.81 19.47 -8.28
C SER A 132 -11.42 19.18 -9.65
N ALA A 133 -10.62 19.27 -10.72
CA ALA A 133 -11.08 19.02 -12.09
C ALA A 133 -11.47 17.54 -12.33
N ILE A 134 -10.69 16.58 -11.80
CA ILE A 134 -10.96 15.14 -12.00
C ILE A 134 -12.14 14.68 -11.16
N CYS A 135 -12.26 15.17 -9.91
CA CYS A 135 -13.26 14.72 -8.96
C CYS A 135 -14.56 15.54 -8.99
N GLY A 136 -14.59 16.67 -9.67
CA GLY A 136 -15.76 17.57 -9.69
C GLY A 136 -16.00 18.27 -8.34
N SER A 137 -14.94 18.68 -7.62
CA SER A 137 -15.03 19.34 -6.33
C SER A 137 -14.59 20.81 -6.39
N GLU A 138 -15.10 21.64 -5.45
CA GLU A 138 -14.71 23.04 -5.36
C GLU A 138 -13.22 23.22 -4.97
N SER A 139 -12.69 22.32 -4.12
CA SER A 139 -11.32 22.40 -3.65
C SER A 139 -10.80 21.05 -3.17
N ALA A 140 -9.48 20.96 -2.97
CA ALA A 140 -8.82 19.75 -2.49
C ALA A 140 -7.68 20.07 -1.53
N LEU A 141 -7.38 19.10 -0.64
CA LEU A 141 -6.28 19.09 0.30
C LEU A 141 -5.69 17.68 0.36
N VAL A 142 -4.38 17.57 0.48
CA VAL A 142 -3.70 16.26 0.60
C VAL A 142 -2.85 16.21 1.85
N VAL A 143 -2.95 15.10 2.54
CA VAL A 143 -2.16 14.73 3.73
C VAL A 143 -1.46 13.38 3.48
N ASN A 144 -0.69 12.90 4.45
CA ASN A 144 0.22 11.77 4.28
C ASN A 144 -0.46 10.40 4.06
N ASN A 145 -1.70 10.19 4.52
CA ASN A 145 -2.51 8.98 4.26
C ASN A 145 -4.00 9.22 4.54
N ASN A 146 -4.88 8.28 4.14
CA ASN A 146 -6.32 8.44 4.31
C ASN A 146 -6.78 8.43 5.79
N ALA A 147 -6.11 7.69 6.66
CA ALA A 147 -6.42 7.73 8.09
C ALA A 147 -6.21 9.15 8.69
N ALA A 148 -5.12 9.80 8.26
CA ALA A 148 -4.85 11.19 8.59
C ALA A 148 -5.87 12.16 7.97
N ALA A 149 -6.35 11.89 6.76
CA ALA A 149 -7.40 12.68 6.10
C ALA A 149 -8.71 12.61 6.89
N VAL A 150 -9.13 11.41 7.28
CA VAL A 150 -10.34 11.19 8.11
C VAL A 150 -10.18 11.87 9.47
N MET A 151 -9.04 11.68 10.14
CA MET A 151 -8.75 12.30 11.44
C MET A 151 -8.78 13.82 11.38
N LEU A 152 -8.12 14.41 10.38
CA LEU A 152 -8.09 15.87 10.18
C LEU A 152 -9.49 16.43 9.90
N ALA A 153 -10.26 15.76 9.05
CA ALA A 153 -11.62 16.19 8.71
C ALA A 153 -12.54 16.16 9.94
N ILE A 154 -12.54 15.06 10.70
CA ILE A 154 -13.37 14.92 11.90
C ILE A 154 -12.92 15.93 12.95
N ASN A 155 -11.61 16.08 13.22
CA ASN A 155 -11.11 17.06 14.18
C ASN A 155 -11.50 18.49 13.78
N GLY A 156 -11.33 18.86 12.53
CA GLY A 156 -11.65 20.21 12.05
C GLY A 156 -13.14 20.55 12.04
N LEU A 157 -14.01 19.54 11.86
CA LEU A 157 -15.46 19.76 11.74
C LEU A 157 -16.25 19.45 13.00
N ALA A 158 -15.77 18.49 13.83
CA ALA A 158 -16.58 17.92 14.90
C ALA A 158 -15.91 17.90 16.28
N GLN A 159 -14.74 18.50 16.45
CA GLN A 159 -14.08 18.53 17.77
C GLN A 159 -15.02 19.05 18.87
N GLY A 160 -15.12 18.31 19.98
CA GLY A 160 -16.01 18.61 21.11
C GLY A 160 -17.49 18.36 20.84
N GLY A 161 -17.85 17.78 19.69
CA GLY A 161 -19.24 17.47 19.34
C GLY A 161 -19.43 16.02 18.92
N ASP A 162 -20.64 15.71 18.48
CA ASP A 162 -21.07 14.35 18.12
C ASP A 162 -20.94 14.10 16.61
N VAL A 163 -20.44 12.91 16.27
CA VAL A 163 -20.37 12.36 14.90
C VAL A 163 -21.33 11.20 14.80
N VAL A 164 -22.36 11.35 13.95
CA VAL A 164 -23.37 10.31 13.73
C VAL A 164 -22.94 9.37 12.62
N VAL A 165 -22.89 8.08 12.91
CA VAL A 165 -22.44 7.03 11.97
C VAL A 165 -23.35 5.81 12.04
N SER A 166 -23.65 5.18 10.91
CA SER A 166 -24.35 3.88 10.89
C SER A 166 -23.48 2.80 11.55
N ARG A 167 -24.06 2.00 12.45
CA ARG A 167 -23.37 0.86 13.09
C ARG A 167 -22.83 -0.13 12.05
N GLY A 168 -23.54 -0.35 10.96
CA GLY A 168 -23.09 -1.18 9.84
C GLY A 168 -21.91 -0.59 9.03
N GLN A 169 -21.43 0.61 9.36
CA GLN A 169 -20.30 1.30 8.70
C GLN A 169 -19.09 1.50 9.63
N LEU A 170 -19.08 0.89 10.82
CA LEU A 170 -17.97 0.95 11.76
C LEU A 170 -16.88 -0.03 11.33
N VAL A 171 -16.14 0.32 10.29
CA VAL A 171 -15.13 -0.54 9.68
C VAL A 171 -13.83 -0.60 10.50
N GLU A 172 -13.15 -1.75 10.41
CA GLU A 172 -11.75 -1.90 10.79
C GLU A 172 -10.92 -2.27 9.55
N ILE A 173 -9.81 -1.58 9.32
CA ILE A 173 -8.91 -1.81 8.17
C ILE A 173 -7.47 -1.96 8.67
N GLY A 174 -6.76 -2.98 8.19
CA GLY A 174 -5.33 -3.16 8.43
C GLY A 174 -4.94 -3.40 9.89
N GLY A 175 -5.85 -3.96 10.72
CA GLY A 175 -5.59 -4.39 12.08
C GLY A 175 -5.51 -3.30 13.16
N SER A 176 -5.60 -2.03 12.79
CA SER A 176 -5.51 -0.93 13.78
C SER A 176 -6.31 0.32 13.43
N PHE A 177 -6.77 0.49 12.21
CA PHE A 177 -7.61 1.61 11.82
C PHE A 177 -9.08 1.24 12.06
N ARG A 178 -9.66 1.78 13.12
CA ARG A 178 -11.07 1.62 13.49
C ARG A 178 -11.76 2.98 13.50
N ILE A 179 -12.91 3.09 12.84
CA ILE A 179 -13.66 4.34 12.79
C ILE A 179 -13.99 4.88 14.18
N PRO A 180 -14.46 4.07 15.16
CA PRO A 180 -14.70 4.54 16.53
C PRO A 180 -13.46 5.16 17.18
N ASP A 181 -12.30 4.51 17.04
CA ASP A 181 -11.05 4.99 17.65
C ASP A 181 -10.58 6.29 17.02
N ILE A 182 -10.73 6.45 15.71
CA ILE A 182 -10.37 7.67 14.98
C ILE A 182 -11.29 8.83 15.38
N ILE A 183 -12.58 8.60 15.52
CA ILE A 183 -13.53 9.62 15.99
C ILE A 183 -13.12 10.10 17.38
N GLY A 184 -12.89 9.19 18.34
CA GLY A 184 -12.46 9.53 19.68
C GLY A 184 -11.13 10.28 19.72
N LYS A 185 -10.10 9.80 18.97
CA LYS A 185 -8.80 10.48 18.86
C LYS A 185 -8.86 11.83 18.16
N SER A 186 -9.88 12.06 17.35
CA SER A 186 -10.14 13.37 16.74
C SER A 186 -10.78 14.36 17.70
N GLY A 187 -11.05 13.98 18.96
CA GLY A 187 -11.68 14.81 19.98
C GLY A 187 -13.20 14.96 19.79
N ALA A 188 -13.84 14.03 19.09
CA ALA A 188 -15.28 13.99 18.87
C ALA A 188 -15.91 12.76 19.55
N ASN A 189 -17.23 12.78 19.76
CA ASN A 189 -17.98 11.68 20.33
C ASN A 189 -18.65 10.87 19.19
N LEU A 190 -18.58 9.55 19.27
CA LEU A 190 -19.29 8.67 18.38
C LEU A 190 -20.76 8.53 18.80
N VAL A 191 -21.68 8.72 17.87
CA VAL A 191 -23.11 8.41 18.03
C VAL A 191 -23.47 7.37 16.95
N GLU A 192 -23.69 6.14 17.40
CA GLU A 192 -24.06 5.03 16.50
C GLU A 192 -25.56 5.01 16.24
N VAL A 193 -25.95 4.78 14.97
CA VAL A 193 -27.36 4.67 14.57
C VAL A 193 -27.65 3.36 13.84
N GLY A 194 -28.88 2.88 13.99
CA GLY A 194 -29.34 1.62 13.40
C GLY A 194 -28.71 0.40 14.04
N THR A 195 -28.66 -0.69 13.26
CA THR A 195 -28.08 -1.98 13.64
C THR A 195 -26.96 -2.37 12.65
N THR A 196 -26.30 -3.50 12.88
CA THR A 196 -25.23 -4.00 12.02
C THR A 196 -25.62 -4.15 10.56
N ASN A 197 -26.87 -4.61 10.31
CA ASN A 197 -27.35 -4.93 8.96
C ASN A 197 -28.45 -3.98 8.46
N ARG A 198 -29.06 -3.17 9.32
CA ARG A 198 -30.17 -2.28 8.92
C ARG A 198 -30.07 -0.92 9.59
N THR A 199 -30.04 0.13 8.77
CA THR A 199 -30.12 1.52 9.21
C THR A 199 -31.14 2.25 8.34
N HIS A 200 -32.02 2.97 8.99
CA HIS A 200 -33.09 3.74 8.36
C HIS A 200 -32.81 5.24 8.51
N ILE A 201 -33.44 6.03 7.66
CA ILE A 201 -33.29 7.50 7.68
C ILE A 201 -33.75 8.10 9.02
N GLN A 202 -34.82 7.53 9.61
CA GLN A 202 -35.33 7.94 10.91
C GLN A 202 -34.34 7.72 12.07
N ASP A 203 -33.44 6.76 11.94
CA ASP A 203 -32.40 6.51 12.96
C ASP A 203 -31.45 7.69 13.05
N TYR A 204 -31.07 8.27 11.88
CA TYR A 204 -30.27 9.49 11.84
C TYR A 204 -31.03 10.69 12.37
N GLU A 205 -32.30 10.87 11.95
CA GLU A 205 -33.11 11.99 12.39
C GLU A 205 -33.30 12.05 13.91
N LYS A 206 -33.54 10.89 14.53
CA LYS A 206 -33.71 10.77 16.00
C LYS A 206 -32.40 11.02 16.76
N ALA A 207 -31.26 10.70 16.16
CA ALA A 207 -29.94 10.85 16.81
C ALA A 207 -29.38 12.26 16.70
N ILE A 208 -29.90 13.08 15.79
CA ILE A 208 -29.43 14.46 15.61
C ILE A 208 -29.85 15.32 16.79
N THR A 209 -28.89 15.97 17.45
CA THR A 209 -29.09 16.90 18.55
C THR A 209 -28.33 18.22 18.31
N LYS A 210 -28.44 19.18 19.22
CA LYS A 210 -27.64 20.43 19.18
C LYS A 210 -26.13 20.18 19.28
N LYS A 211 -25.70 19.00 19.78
CA LYS A 211 -24.29 18.60 19.87
C LYS A 211 -23.76 17.98 18.57
N THR A 212 -24.64 17.55 17.66
CA THR A 212 -24.24 16.92 16.42
C THR A 212 -23.53 17.92 15.50
N LYS A 213 -22.29 17.60 15.14
CA LYS A 213 -21.40 18.42 14.30
C LYS A 213 -21.13 17.81 12.93
N LEU A 214 -21.31 16.49 12.77
CA LEU A 214 -20.96 15.78 11.56
C LEU A 214 -21.85 14.55 11.39
N ILE A 215 -22.29 14.31 10.15
CA ILE A 215 -22.79 13.00 9.71
C ILE A 215 -21.68 12.35 8.89
N LEU A 216 -21.22 11.18 9.31
CA LEU A 216 -20.17 10.44 8.62
C LEU A 216 -20.77 9.21 7.93
N TRP A 217 -20.55 9.12 6.63
CA TRP A 217 -20.87 7.95 5.80
C TRP A 217 -19.57 7.25 5.40
N VAL A 218 -19.41 5.96 5.74
CA VAL A 218 -18.20 5.19 5.49
C VAL A 218 -18.50 4.08 4.50
N HIS A 219 -17.69 3.99 3.44
CA HIS A 219 -17.77 2.90 2.48
C HIS A 219 -17.18 1.62 3.07
N THR A 220 -17.99 0.56 3.10
CA THR A 220 -17.59 -0.77 3.59
C THR A 220 -16.80 -1.53 2.51
N SER A 221 -15.60 -1.03 2.17
CA SER A 221 -14.79 -1.54 1.04
C SER A 221 -14.15 -2.91 1.28
N ASN A 222 -14.09 -3.39 2.53
CA ASN A 222 -13.35 -4.60 2.90
C ASN A 222 -14.24 -5.72 3.43
N TYR A 223 -15.55 -5.52 3.49
CA TYR A 223 -16.53 -6.56 3.82
C TYR A 223 -17.88 -6.28 3.19
N VAL A 224 -18.71 -7.31 3.07
CA VAL A 224 -20.08 -7.24 2.55
C VAL A 224 -21.01 -7.89 3.55
N VAL A 225 -22.09 -7.18 3.93
CA VAL A 225 -23.18 -7.74 4.72
C VAL A 225 -24.23 -8.29 3.77
N LYS A 226 -24.54 -9.59 3.87
CA LYS A 226 -25.54 -10.29 3.03
C LYS A 226 -26.77 -10.66 3.84
N GLY A 227 -27.93 -10.74 3.18
CA GLY A 227 -29.22 -11.12 3.77
C GLY A 227 -30.17 -9.92 3.87
N PHE A 228 -30.90 -9.83 4.98
CA PHE A 228 -31.85 -8.73 5.22
C PHE A 228 -31.12 -7.43 5.58
N THR A 229 -30.60 -6.72 4.59
CA THR A 229 -29.83 -5.50 4.77
C THR A 229 -30.59 -4.27 4.32
N LYS A 230 -30.33 -3.12 4.95
CA LYS A 230 -30.77 -1.81 4.52
C LYS A 230 -29.77 -0.74 4.93
N ASN A 231 -29.32 0.05 3.96
CA ASN A 231 -28.45 1.20 4.17
C ASN A 231 -29.19 2.48 3.71
N VAL A 232 -28.87 3.60 4.34
CA VAL A 232 -29.36 4.90 3.89
C VAL A 232 -28.49 5.38 2.73
N PRO A 233 -29.09 5.69 1.56
CA PRO A 233 -28.36 6.27 0.43
C PRO A 233 -27.73 7.60 0.78
N LEU A 234 -26.56 7.89 0.19
CA LEU A 234 -25.80 9.10 0.47
C LEU A 234 -26.59 10.39 0.17
N ASN A 235 -27.34 10.42 -0.93
CA ASN A 235 -28.16 11.57 -1.30
C ASN A 235 -29.23 11.89 -0.24
N GLU A 236 -29.84 10.89 0.41
CA GLU A 236 -30.78 11.09 1.50
C GLU A 236 -30.08 11.69 2.74
N LEU A 237 -28.87 11.21 3.08
CA LEU A 237 -28.09 11.77 4.18
C LEU A 237 -27.67 13.22 3.91
N VAL A 238 -27.33 13.55 2.67
CA VAL A 238 -27.01 14.93 2.28
C VAL A 238 -28.22 15.84 2.44
N LEU A 239 -29.44 15.35 2.11
CA LEU A 239 -30.68 16.12 2.33
C LEU A 239 -30.91 16.37 3.83
N ILE A 240 -30.69 15.37 4.69
CA ILE A 240 -30.74 15.54 6.15
C ILE A 240 -29.71 16.58 6.60
N GLY A 241 -28.45 16.44 6.15
CA GLY A 241 -27.40 17.39 6.47
C GLY A 241 -27.77 18.83 6.11
N LYS A 242 -28.35 19.05 4.92
CA LYS A 242 -28.85 20.36 4.47
C LYS A 242 -29.98 20.87 5.39
N ARG A 243 -30.96 20.01 5.73
CA ARG A 243 -32.11 20.38 6.61
C ARG A 243 -31.65 20.78 8.01
N PHE A 244 -30.74 20.06 8.61
CA PHE A 244 -30.24 20.31 9.97
C PHE A 244 -29.01 21.21 10.01
N LYS A 245 -28.50 21.66 8.85
CA LYS A 245 -27.27 22.47 8.70
C LYS A 245 -26.03 21.77 9.28
N ILE A 246 -25.96 20.47 9.17
CA ILE A 246 -24.84 19.63 9.62
C ILE A 246 -24.09 19.13 8.39
N PRO A 247 -22.73 19.27 8.33
CA PRO A 247 -21.95 18.78 7.21
C PRO A 247 -22.03 17.25 7.11
N VAL A 248 -21.99 16.75 5.87
CA VAL A 248 -21.93 15.33 5.56
C VAL A 248 -20.55 15.02 4.98
N MET A 249 -19.85 14.10 5.63
CA MET A 249 -18.55 13.60 5.21
C MET A 249 -18.67 12.16 4.70
N VAL A 250 -17.95 11.87 3.63
CA VAL A 250 -17.81 10.52 3.07
C VAL A 250 -16.37 10.04 3.22
N ASP A 251 -16.16 8.87 3.80
CA ASP A 251 -14.89 8.14 3.68
C ASP A 251 -15.01 7.06 2.61
N TRP A 252 -14.39 7.31 1.44
CA TRP A 252 -14.43 6.46 0.26
C TRP A 252 -13.06 5.84 -0.01
N GLY A 253 -12.57 5.01 0.88
CA GLY A 253 -11.18 4.53 0.95
C GLY A 253 -10.55 4.02 -0.35
N SER A 254 -11.32 3.49 -1.33
CA SER A 254 -10.81 2.92 -2.58
C SER A 254 -10.26 3.96 -3.56
N GLY A 255 -10.88 5.14 -3.64
CA GLY A 255 -10.42 6.25 -4.46
C GLY A 255 -10.46 5.99 -5.98
N ALA A 256 -11.46 5.26 -6.48
CA ALA A 256 -11.62 5.07 -7.92
C ALA A 256 -11.93 6.41 -8.60
N LEU A 257 -11.10 6.84 -9.56
CA LEU A 257 -11.33 8.07 -10.34
C LEU A 257 -12.06 7.81 -11.66
N LEU A 258 -12.25 6.53 -12.03
CA LEU A 258 -12.84 6.08 -13.27
C LEU A 258 -13.86 4.99 -13.01
N ASP A 259 -14.81 4.83 -13.94
CA ASP A 259 -15.70 3.67 -13.95
C ASP A 259 -14.90 2.40 -14.28
N MET A 260 -14.63 1.57 -13.26
CA MET A 260 -13.82 0.37 -13.40
C MET A 260 -14.45 -0.68 -14.33
N ARG A 261 -15.76 -0.63 -14.57
CA ARG A 261 -16.45 -1.52 -15.54
C ARG A 261 -15.97 -1.27 -16.97
N SER A 262 -15.62 -0.04 -17.31
CA SER A 262 -15.02 0.28 -18.62
C SER A 262 -13.68 -0.43 -18.84
N LEU A 263 -13.03 -0.84 -17.75
CA LEU A 263 -11.79 -1.61 -17.72
C LEU A 263 -11.99 -3.11 -17.50
N LYS A 264 -13.25 -3.59 -17.53
CA LYS A 264 -13.64 -4.99 -17.23
C LYS A 264 -13.25 -5.44 -15.81
N LEU A 265 -13.28 -4.51 -14.86
CA LEU A 265 -13.13 -4.75 -13.44
C LEU A 265 -14.49 -4.57 -12.73
N ALA A 266 -14.58 -4.99 -11.46
CA ALA A 266 -15.82 -4.86 -10.67
C ALA A 266 -16.36 -3.44 -10.63
N ASN A 267 -17.62 -3.37 -10.25
CA ASN A 267 -18.32 -2.09 -10.13
C ASN A 267 -17.87 -1.35 -8.87
N GLU A 268 -16.95 -0.42 -9.05
CA GLU A 268 -16.59 0.56 -8.03
C GLU A 268 -17.10 1.93 -8.47
N ILE A 269 -17.83 2.60 -7.61
CA ILE A 269 -18.40 3.91 -7.96
C ILE A 269 -17.29 4.96 -7.98
N PRO A 270 -17.05 5.64 -9.11
CA PRO A 270 -16.00 6.65 -9.17
C PRO A 270 -16.32 7.86 -8.30
N VAL A 271 -15.27 8.48 -7.77
CA VAL A 271 -15.35 9.63 -6.84
C VAL A 271 -16.22 10.76 -7.40
N ASN A 272 -16.10 11.10 -8.68
CA ASN A 272 -16.91 12.14 -9.30
C ASN A 272 -18.41 11.83 -9.28
N LYS A 273 -18.82 10.57 -9.40
CA LYS A 273 -20.23 10.17 -9.25
C LYS A 273 -20.74 10.30 -7.83
N ILE A 274 -19.87 10.05 -6.84
CA ILE A 274 -20.22 10.27 -5.42
C ILE A 274 -20.38 11.76 -5.16
N MET A 275 -19.51 12.59 -5.74
CA MET A 275 -19.60 14.06 -5.63
C MET A 275 -20.89 14.64 -6.24
N ASN A 276 -21.56 13.93 -7.17
CA ASN A 276 -22.88 14.34 -7.67
C ASN A 276 -23.98 14.32 -6.60
N SER A 277 -23.78 13.60 -5.48
CA SER A 277 -24.65 13.68 -4.30
C SER A 277 -24.36 14.91 -3.43
N GLU A 278 -23.37 15.72 -3.77
CA GLU A 278 -22.97 16.95 -3.09
C GLU A 278 -22.62 16.80 -1.60
N PRO A 279 -21.85 15.77 -1.18
CA PRO A 279 -21.33 15.75 0.18
C PRO A 279 -20.46 16.98 0.45
N ASP A 280 -20.34 17.37 1.71
CA ASP A 280 -19.53 18.53 2.08
C ASP A 280 -18.03 18.24 2.01
N ILE A 281 -17.63 17.02 2.39
CA ILE A 281 -16.25 16.50 2.33
C ILE A 281 -16.28 15.03 1.90
N LEU A 282 -15.28 14.64 1.12
CA LEU A 282 -15.00 13.25 0.78
C LEU A 282 -13.50 12.98 0.93
N THR A 283 -13.14 11.83 1.54
CA THR A 283 -11.75 11.40 1.72
C THR A 283 -11.48 10.06 1.04
N PHE A 284 -10.25 9.87 0.53
CA PHE A 284 -9.82 8.63 -0.11
C PHE A 284 -8.30 8.47 -0.16
N SER A 285 -7.84 7.23 -0.45
CA SER A 285 -6.42 6.87 -0.50
C SER A 285 -5.81 7.13 -1.88
N GLY A 286 -4.60 7.71 -1.92
CA GLY A 286 -3.85 7.93 -3.15
C GLY A 286 -3.16 6.68 -3.71
N ASP A 287 -2.84 5.70 -2.86
CA ASP A 287 -2.05 4.51 -3.16
C ASP A 287 -2.87 3.24 -3.42
N LYS A 288 -4.18 3.39 -3.62
CA LYS A 288 -5.08 2.30 -4.02
C LYS A 288 -5.41 2.40 -5.52
N LEU A 289 -6.69 2.48 -5.89
CA LEU A 289 -7.13 2.48 -7.29
C LEU A 289 -6.67 3.70 -8.10
N ILE A 290 -6.32 4.79 -7.45
CA ILE A 290 -5.63 5.91 -8.12
C ILE A 290 -4.29 5.47 -8.70
N GLY A 291 -3.58 4.54 -8.06
CA GLY A 291 -2.25 4.10 -8.48
C GLY A 291 -1.15 5.14 -8.24
N GLY A 292 -1.34 6.02 -7.27
CA GLY A 292 -0.41 7.05 -6.84
C GLY A 292 0.42 6.64 -5.61
N PRO A 293 1.14 7.60 -5.00
CA PRO A 293 1.85 7.38 -3.75
C PRO A 293 0.89 7.28 -2.58
N GLN A 294 1.40 6.84 -1.42
CA GLN A 294 0.64 6.97 -0.19
C GLN A 294 0.29 8.44 0.06
N ALA A 295 -1.00 8.71 0.10
CA ALA A 295 -1.59 10.01 0.36
C ALA A 295 -3.03 9.85 0.84
N GLY A 296 -3.49 10.78 1.68
CA GLY A 296 -4.89 10.96 2.00
C GLY A 296 -5.42 12.19 1.28
N VAL A 297 -6.33 11.97 0.37
CA VAL A 297 -6.95 13.04 -0.40
C VAL A 297 -8.26 13.46 0.30
N ILE A 298 -8.43 14.75 0.47
CA ILE A 298 -9.64 15.38 0.99
C ILE A 298 -10.15 16.33 -0.09
N ILE A 299 -11.36 16.11 -0.57
CA ILE A 299 -12.02 16.99 -1.54
C ILE A 299 -13.36 17.46 -0.98
N GLY A 300 -13.89 18.54 -1.50
CA GLY A 300 -15.21 19.05 -1.11
C GLY A 300 -15.34 20.55 -1.23
N LYS A 301 -16.25 21.12 -0.43
CA LYS A 301 -16.56 22.54 -0.44
C LYS A 301 -15.39 23.38 0.05
N ASN A 302 -15.09 24.45 -0.65
CA ASN A 302 -13.94 25.33 -0.41
C ASN A 302 -13.88 25.85 1.05
N LYS A 303 -15.05 26.17 1.65
CA LYS A 303 -15.14 26.65 3.04
C LYS A 303 -14.55 25.64 4.05
N TYR A 304 -14.80 24.34 3.86
CA TYR A 304 -14.29 23.29 4.74
C TYR A 304 -12.83 23.00 4.47
N ILE A 305 -12.42 22.94 3.19
CA ILE A 305 -11.01 22.75 2.84
C ILE A 305 -10.14 23.87 3.44
N LYS A 306 -10.58 25.15 3.35
CA LYS A 306 -9.89 26.27 3.99
C LYS A 306 -9.84 26.14 5.53
N LEU A 307 -10.91 25.62 6.16
CA LEU A 307 -10.94 25.36 7.60
C LEU A 307 -9.89 24.33 7.99
N LEU A 308 -9.82 23.20 7.24
CA LEU A 308 -8.85 22.14 7.50
C LEU A 308 -7.40 22.59 7.26
N GLN A 309 -7.13 23.45 6.29
CA GLN A 309 -5.80 24.03 6.07
C GLN A 309 -5.31 24.89 7.23
N LYS A 310 -6.23 25.52 7.97
CA LYS A 310 -5.91 26.35 9.16
C LYS A 310 -5.78 25.52 10.44
N ASN A 311 -6.20 24.25 10.42
CA ASN A 311 -6.09 23.36 11.57
C ASN A 311 -4.61 23.04 11.86
N THR A 312 -4.21 23.09 13.12
CA THR A 312 -2.82 22.80 13.55
C THR A 312 -2.37 21.38 13.18
N LEU A 313 -3.30 20.39 13.22
CA LEU A 313 -3.01 19.02 12.81
C LEU A 313 -2.59 18.93 11.34
N TYR A 314 -3.07 19.82 10.47
CA TYR A 314 -2.65 19.82 9.08
C TYR A 314 -1.12 19.94 8.93
N ARG A 315 -0.47 20.76 9.77
CA ARG A 315 0.99 20.89 9.74
C ARG A 315 1.70 19.57 10.11
N VAL A 316 1.14 18.83 11.05
CA VAL A 316 1.66 17.51 11.48
C VAL A 316 1.49 16.44 10.40
N LEU A 317 0.39 16.53 9.65
CA LEU A 317 -0.04 15.51 8.68
C LEU A 317 0.37 15.83 7.23
N ARG A 318 1.17 16.87 6.99
CA ARG A 318 1.55 17.30 5.63
C ARG A 318 2.37 16.24 4.88
N SER A 319 2.03 16.03 3.60
CA SER A 319 2.84 15.24 2.68
C SER A 319 4.16 15.91 2.33
N ASP A 320 5.20 15.13 2.11
CA ASP A 320 6.53 15.57 1.67
C ASP A 320 6.58 15.89 0.16
N LYS A 321 7.74 16.42 -0.30
CA LYS A 321 7.90 16.83 -1.70
C LYS A 321 7.84 15.68 -2.70
N ILE A 322 8.32 14.49 -2.32
CA ILE A 322 8.34 13.31 -3.20
C ILE A 322 6.91 12.81 -3.41
N SER A 323 6.14 12.68 -2.33
CA SER A 323 4.72 12.28 -2.39
C SER A 323 3.89 13.26 -3.22
N ILE A 324 4.09 14.59 -3.04
CA ILE A 324 3.40 15.61 -3.85
C ILE A 324 3.76 15.47 -5.33
N GLY A 325 5.05 15.34 -5.68
CA GLY A 325 5.49 15.22 -7.07
C GLY A 325 5.01 13.93 -7.75
N LEU A 326 5.03 12.79 -7.04
CA LEU A 326 4.49 11.53 -7.54
C LEU A 326 2.97 11.60 -7.72
N LEU A 327 2.24 12.23 -6.78
CA LEU A 327 0.79 12.40 -6.89
C LEU A 327 0.43 13.32 -8.05
N GLU A 328 1.11 14.47 -8.20
CA GLU A 328 0.95 15.36 -9.36
C GLU A 328 1.13 14.60 -10.68
N HIS A 329 2.23 13.83 -10.79
CA HIS A 329 2.48 13.01 -11.98
C HIS A 329 1.35 12.01 -12.25
N THR A 330 0.87 11.33 -11.21
CA THR A 330 -0.24 10.37 -11.31
C THR A 330 -1.52 11.05 -11.76
N LEU A 331 -1.90 12.19 -11.17
CA LEU A 331 -3.10 12.94 -11.52
C LEU A 331 -3.03 13.49 -12.97
N ARG A 332 -1.85 13.94 -13.39
CA ARG A 332 -1.64 14.37 -14.78
C ARG A 332 -1.86 13.21 -15.78
N SER A 333 -1.51 11.97 -15.40
CA SER A 333 -1.77 10.82 -16.28
C SER A 333 -3.27 10.59 -16.51
N TYR A 334 -4.13 10.87 -15.53
CA TYR A 334 -5.60 10.78 -15.67
C TYR A 334 -6.19 11.82 -16.65
N ARG A 335 -5.47 12.90 -16.95
CA ARG A 335 -5.85 13.90 -17.96
C ARG A 335 -5.35 13.55 -19.37
N SER A 336 -4.59 12.48 -19.50
CA SER A 336 -4.06 11.98 -20.77
C SER A 336 -5.03 10.98 -21.40
N ASN A 337 -5.12 10.98 -22.74
CA ASN A 337 -5.85 9.96 -23.51
C ASN A 337 -5.24 8.55 -23.36
N SER A 338 -4.05 8.44 -22.78
CA SER A 338 -3.32 7.18 -22.57
C SER A 338 -3.23 6.74 -21.11
N PHE A 339 -4.10 7.28 -20.23
CA PHE A 339 -4.01 7.06 -18.78
C PHE A 339 -3.87 5.58 -18.36
N THR A 340 -4.56 4.63 -19.01
CA THR A 340 -4.47 3.20 -18.72
C THR A 340 -3.08 2.61 -19.00
N LYS A 341 -2.31 3.24 -19.93
CA LYS A 341 -0.92 2.84 -20.23
C LYS A 341 0.06 3.48 -19.25
N ASP A 342 -0.27 4.67 -18.76
CA ASP A 342 0.59 5.47 -17.88
C ASP A 342 0.39 5.14 -16.40
N ASN A 343 -0.81 4.70 -16.00
CA ASN A 343 -1.08 4.18 -14.66
C ASN A 343 -0.70 2.70 -14.56
N PHE A 344 0.36 2.43 -13.79
CA PHE A 344 0.91 1.07 -13.74
C PHE A 344 0.00 0.08 -13.01
N SER A 345 -0.64 0.49 -11.93
CA SER A 345 -1.58 -0.36 -11.18
C SER A 345 -2.76 -0.79 -12.05
N LEU A 346 -3.39 0.15 -12.75
CA LEU A 346 -4.50 -0.15 -13.67
C LEU A 346 -4.05 -1.08 -14.79
N LYS A 347 -2.88 -0.84 -15.37
CA LYS A 347 -2.33 -1.73 -16.41
C LYS A 347 -2.11 -3.15 -15.90
N MET A 348 -1.64 -3.32 -14.66
CA MET A 348 -1.45 -4.65 -14.05
C MET A 348 -2.80 -5.34 -13.85
N LEU A 349 -3.77 -4.64 -13.24
CA LEU A 349 -5.12 -5.17 -12.99
C LEU A 349 -5.82 -5.60 -14.28
N THR A 350 -5.69 -4.82 -15.35
CA THR A 350 -6.34 -5.05 -16.66
C THR A 350 -5.55 -5.98 -17.58
N THR A 351 -4.38 -6.50 -17.20
CA THR A 351 -3.59 -7.41 -18.03
C THR A 351 -4.38 -8.71 -18.26
N SER A 352 -4.61 -9.06 -19.54
CA SER A 352 -5.41 -10.22 -19.91
C SER A 352 -4.76 -11.53 -19.53
N GLN A 353 -5.58 -12.55 -19.23
CA GLN A 353 -5.13 -13.92 -18.95
C GLN A 353 -4.26 -14.49 -20.08
N LYS A 354 -4.61 -14.20 -21.35
CA LYS A 354 -3.79 -14.59 -22.52
C LYS A 354 -2.36 -14.05 -22.43
N THR A 355 -2.21 -12.76 -22.04
CA THR A 355 -0.88 -12.15 -21.88
C THR A 355 -0.11 -12.81 -20.74
N LEU A 356 -0.77 -13.07 -19.60
CA LEU A 356 -0.17 -13.74 -18.45
C LEU A 356 0.23 -15.18 -18.80
N LYS A 357 -0.61 -15.92 -19.54
CA LYS A 357 -0.29 -17.26 -20.06
C LYS A 357 0.98 -17.27 -20.91
N ASN A 358 1.14 -16.29 -21.80
CA ASN A 358 2.36 -16.17 -22.63
C ASN A 358 3.60 -15.87 -21.77
N ARG A 359 3.46 -15.03 -20.71
CA ARG A 359 4.56 -14.79 -19.75
C ARG A 359 4.93 -16.06 -18.99
N GLY A 360 3.93 -16.81 -18.52
CA GLY A 360 4.15 -18.09 -17.83
C GLY A 360 4.86 -19.12 -18.70
N LYS A 361 4.46 -19.27 -19.98
CA LYS A 361 5.16 -20.13 -20.93
C LYS A 361 6.63 -19.79 -21.05
N LYS A 362 6.98 -18.50 -21.23
CA LYS A 362 8.38 -18.05 -21.32
C LYS A 362 9.19 -18.40 -20.06
N ILE A 363 8.57 -18.33 -18.87
CA ILE A 363 9.24 -18.70 -17.61
C ILE A 363 9.51 -20.22 -17.59
N ILE A 364 8.54 -21.04 -18.01
CA ILE A 364 8.67 -22.50 -18.05
C ILE A 364 9.71 -22.94 -19.10
N GLU A 365 9.68 -22.35 -20.30
CA GLU A 365 10.64 -22.61 -21.39
C GLU A 365 12.08 -22.29 -20.99
N TYR A 366 12.29 -21.37 -20.03
CA TYR A 366 13.62 -21.05 -19.49
C TYR A 366 14.17 -22.15 -18.57
N GLN A 367 13.31 -23.07 -18.10
CA GLN A 367 13.70 -24.15 -17.18
C GLN A 367 14.08 -25.44 -17.94
N SER A 368 15.03 -26.22 -17.37
CA SER A 368 15.31 -27.56 -17.87
C SER A 368 14.15 -28.53 -17.62
N LYS A 369 13.96 -29.53 -18.50
CA LYS A 369 12.93 -30.59 -18.30
C LYS A 369 13.09 -31.29 -16.95
N LYS A 370 14.35 -31.49 -16.48
CA LYS A 370 14.65 -32.06 -15.17
C LYS A 370 14.10 -31.19 -14.04
N LYS A 371 14.35 -29.86 -14.08
CA LYS A 371 13.86 -28.90 -13.08
C LYS A 371 12.33 -28.83 -13.03
N ILE A 372 11.68 -28.79 -14.20
CA ILE A 372 10.20 -28.79 -14.29
C ILE A 372 9.63 -30.03 -13.60
N LYS A 373 10.22 -31.23 -13.85
CA LYS A 373 9.77 -32.48 -13.23
C LYS A 373 10.04 -32.52 -11.73
N GLN A 374 11.20 -32.05 -11.27
CA GLN A 374 11.58 -32.03 -9.84
C GLN A 374 10.70 -31.10 -9.02
N LEU A 375 10.43 -29.89 -9.51
CA LEU A 375 9.60 -28.91 -8.85
C LEU A 375 8.09 -29.06 -9.16
N GLY A 376 7.72 -29.94 -10.11
CA GLY A 376 6.34 -30.16 -10.49
C GLY A 376 5.65 -28.89 -11.01
N ILE A 377 6.34 -28.14 -11.90
CA ILE A 377 5.89 -26.83 -12.37
C ILE A 377 4.81 -26.97 -13.43
N ASN A 378 3.65 -26.37 -13.19
CA ASN A 378 2.55 -26.24 -14.13
C ASN A 378 2.07 -24.80 -14.23
N LEU A 379 1.47 -24.43 -15.36
CA LEU A 379 0.82 -23.13 -15.54
C LEU A 379 -0.70 -23.33 -15.50
N GLU A 380 -1.35 -22.75 -14.50
CA GLU A 380 -2.77 -22.96 -14.21
C GLU A 380 -3.54 -21.63 -14.23
N PRO A 381 -4.81 -21.61 -14.69
CA PRO A 381 -5.69 -20.47 -14.49
C PRO A 381 -5.89 -20.21 -13.00
N SER A 382 -5.95 -18.94 -12.63
CA SER A 382 -6.20 -18.48 -11.27
C SER A 382 -7.09 -17.26 -11.24
N ASN A 383 -7.62 -16.93 -10.07
CA ASN A 383 -8.34 -15.71 -9.82
C ASN A 383 -7.69 -15.00 -8.64
N VAL A 384 -7.59 -13.68 -8.73
CA VAL A 384 -6.96 -12.85 -7.71
C VAL A 384 -7.86 -11.67 -7.36
N GLU A 385 -7.58 -11.04 -6.21
CA GLU A 385 -8.20 -9.79 -5.77
C GLU A 385 -7.28 -8.61 -6.09
N ALA A 386 -7.85 -7.39 -6.21
CA ALA A 386 -7.06 -6.19 -6.41
C ALA A 386 -6.16 -5.90 -5.20
N GLY A 387 -6.67 -6.10 -3.99
CA GLY A 387 -5.99 -5.90 -2.71
C GLY A 387 -6.35 -4.62 -1.98
N SER A 388 -5.90 -4.49 -0.74
CA SER A 388 -6.10 -3.33 0.14
C SER A 388 -7.58 -2.96 0.38
N GLY A 389 -8.49 -3.93 0.36
CA GLY A 389 -9.94 -3.67 0.48
C GLY A 389 -10.51 -2.88 -0.70
N SER A 390 -9.90 -2.99 -1.88
CA SER A 390 -10.42 -2.42 -3.13
C SER A 390 -10.98 -3.55 -3.98
N LEU A 391 -12.18 -3.37 -4.55
CA LEU A 391 -12.86 -4.37 -5.36
C LEU A 391 -13.02 -5.73 -4.64
N PRO A 392 -13.65 -5.79 -3.44
CA PRO A 392 -13.59 -6.98 -2.58
C PRO A 392 -14.33 -8.20 -3.16
N ASP A 393 -15.34 -8.00 -4.00
CA ASP A 393 -16.13 -9.06 -4.62
C ASP A 393 -15.60 -9.47 -6.00
N ASP A 394 -14.51 -8.87 -6.50
CA ASP A 394 -14.02 -9.08 -7.85
C ASP A 394 -12.97 -10.19 -7.90
N LYS A 395 -13.29 -11.22 -8.65
CA LYS A 395 -12.34 -12.27 -9.03
C LYS A 395 -11.71 -11.93 -10.37
N ILE A 396 -10.57 -11.26 -10.33
CA ILE A 396 -9.84 -10.86 -11.52
C ILE A 396 -9.12 -12.08 -12.11
N GLU A 397 -9.43 -12.42 -13.36
CA GLU A 397 -8.78 -13.52 -14.06
C GLU A 397 -7.26 -13.37 -14.11
N SER A 398 -6.54 -14.45 -13.82
CA SER A 398 -5.09 -14.51 -13.80
C SER A 398 -4.53 -15.85 -14.29
N MET A 399 -3.22 -16.00 -14.20
CA MET A 399 -2.47 -17.24 -14.42
C MET A 399 -1.41 -17.38 -13.35
N ALA A 400 -1.28 -18.55 -12.76
CA ALA A 400 -0.27 -18.86 -11.76
C ALA A 400 0.64 -20.01 -12.19
N LEU A 401 1.91 -19.92 -11.84
CA LEU A 401 2.83 -21.05 -11.81
C LEU A 401 2.56 -21.82 -10.53
N ALA A 402 2.09 -23.06 -10.66
CA ALA A 402 1.84 -24.00 -9.58
C ALA A 402 3.05 -24.92 -9.42
N PHE A 403 3.57 -25.04 -8.20
CA PHE A 403 4.73 -25.87 -7.86
C PHE A 403 4.27 -26.99 -6.91
N ARG A 404 4.51 -28.23 -7.33
CA ARG A 404 4.28 -29.45 -6.54
C ARG A 404 5.60 -30.23 -6.45
N PRO A 405 6.55 -29.73 -5.60
CA PRO A 405 7.90 -30.28 -5.57
C PRO A 405 7.91 -31.73 -5.09
N ARG A 406 8.72 -32.56 -5.76
CA ARG A 406 8.90 -33.98 -5.42
C ARG A 406 10.15 -34.25 -4.57
N VAL A 407 11.08 -33.30 -4.55
CA VAL A 407 12.42 -33.43 -3.95
C VAL A 407 12.58 -32.63 -2.66
N MET A 408 11.58 -31.80 -2.31
CA MET A 408 11.60 -30.97 -1.09
C MET A 408 10.18 -30.66 -0.64
N LYS A 409 10.02 -30.15 0.59
CA LYS A 409 8.72 -29.68 1.09
C LYS A 409 8.36 -28.34 0.45
N VAL A 410 7.06 -28.07 0.29
CA VAL A 410 6.54 -26.79 -0.25
C VAL A 410 7.02 -25.59 0.59
N TYR A 411 7.11 -25.77 1.91
CA TYR A 411 7.63 -24.74 2.81
C TYR A 411 9.10 -24.38 2.52
N ASP A 412 9.94 -25.39 2.26
CA ASP A 412 11.36 -25.18 1.96
C ASP A 412 11.53 -24.48 0.62
N LEU A 413 10.76 -24.85 -0.40
CA LEU A 413 10.72 -24.15 -1.68
C LEU A 413 10.33 -22.68 -1.50
N ALA A 414 9.28 -22.41 -0.73
CA ALA A 414 8.85 -21.03 -0.44
C ALA A 414 9.94 -20.22 0.27
N LYS A 415 10.67 -20.85 1.19
CA LYS A 415 11.79 -20.23 1.91
C LYS A 415 12.97 -19.95 0.97
N LEU A 416 13.35 -20.91 0.11
CA LEU A 416 14.44 -20.74 -0.87
C LEU A 416 14.15 -19.58 -1.84
N LEU A 417 12.92 -19.50 -2.37
CA LEU A 417 12.49 -18.41 -3.25
C LEU A 417 12.50 -17.06 -2.55
N ARG A 418 12.02 -17.00 -1.31
CA ARG A 418 11.95 -15.75 -0.54
C ARG A 418 13.32 -15.23 -0.12
N CYS A 419 14.24 -16.14 0.22
CA CYS A 419 15.58 -15.80 0.73
C CYS A 419 16.67 -15.87 -0.35
N GLY A 420 16.32 -16.14 -1.61
CA GLY A 420 17.26 -16.20 -2.73
C GLY A 420 17.81 -14.82 -3.12
N SER A 421 18.77 -14.81 -4.05
CA SER A 421 19.40 -13.59 -4.60
C SER A 421 18.38 -12.62 -5.19
N ILE A 422 17.27 -13.14 -5.71
CA ILE A 422 16.11 -12.40 -6.19
C ILE A 422 14.90 -12.87 -5.36
N PRO A 423 14.50 -12.12 -4.33
CA PRO A 423 13.38 -12.53 -3.47
C PRO A 423 12.06 -12.66 -4.24
N VAL A 424 11.45 -13.84 -4.20
CA VAL A 424 10.14 -14.12 -4.82
C VAL A 424 9.16 -14.55 -3.74
N ILE A 425 8.05 -13.84 -3.63
CA ILE A 425 7.02 -14.12 -2.64
C ILE A 425 5.74 -14.55 -3.36
N GLY A 426 5.37 -15.81 -3.17
CA GLY A 426 4.08 -16.36 -3.62
C GLY A 426 3.20 -16.74 -2.44
N TYR A 427 2.26 -17.66 -2.64
CA TYR A 427 1.38 -18.16 -1.59
C TYR A 427 1.24 -19.68 -1.66
N THR A 428 0.84 -20.30 -0.55
CA THR A 428 0.62 -21.73 -0.45
C THR A 428 -0.87 -22.02 -0.28
N SER A 429 -1.41 -22.94 -1.07
CA SER A 429 -2.76 -23.46 -0.91
C SER A 429 -2.77 -24.97 -1.26
N SER A 430 -3.46 -25.78 -0.46
CA SER A 430 -3.65 -27.21 -0.71
C SER A 430 -2.35 -27.96 -1.08
N LYS A 431 -1.29 -27.79 -0.31
CA LYS A 431 0.04 -28.39 -0.51
C LYS A 431 0.74 -28.01 -1.83
N THR A 432 0.32 -26.91 -2.45
CA THR A 432 0.92 -26.36 -3.67
C THR A 432 1.41 -24.94 -3.39
N TYR A 433 2.60 -24.60 -3.87
CA TYR A 433 3.08 -23.22 -3.85
C TYR A 433 2.76 -22.56 -5.18
N TYR A 434 2.21 -21.36 -5.12
CA TYR A 434 1.80 -20.61 -6.30
C TYR A 434 2.59 -19.32 -6.42
N ILE A 435 2.99 -19.01 -7.66
CA ILE A 435 3.46 -17.69 -8.07
C ILE A 435 2.47 -17.18 -9.11
N ASP A 436 1.55 -16.32 -8.68
CA ASP A 436 0.58 -15.70 -9.57
C ASP A 436 1.21 -14.56 -10.36
N LEU A 437 0.94 -14.52 -11.66
CA LEU A 437 1.61 -13.63 -12.60
C LEU A 437 0.94 -12.25 -12.72
N LYS A 438 -0.25 -12.04 -12.13
CA LYS A 438 -0.97 -10.75 -12.19
C LYS A 438 -0.14 -9.61 -11.60
N ALA A 439 0.53 -9.86 -10.48
CA ALA A 439 1.31 -8.86 -9.78
C ALA A 439 2.82 -8.89 -10.12
N VAL A 440 3.26 -9.83 -10.97
CA VAL A 440 4.64 -9.86 -11.47
C VAL A 440 4.83 -8.82 -12.57
N LEU A 441 5.79 -7.89 -12.35
CA LEU A 441 6.03 -6.81 -13.30
C LEU A 441 6.58 -7.36 -14.64
N PRO A 442 6.23 -6.73 -15.78
CA PRO A 442 6.69 -7.20 -17.09
C PRO A 442 8.21 -7.35 -17.23
N ASN A 443 8.98 -6.45 -16.62
CA ASN A 443 10.44 -6.47 -16.62
C ASN A 443 11.05 -7.46 -15.59
N GLN A 444 10.23 -8.10 -14.75
CA GLN A 444 10.66 -9.10 -13.78
C GLN A 444 10.53 -10.55 -14.29
N ILE A 445 9.92 -10.78 -15.46
CA ILE A 445 9.66 -12.15 -15.99
C ILE A 445 10.95 -12.97 -16.12
N ILE A 446 12.00 -12.40 -16.71
CA ILE A 446 13.29 -13.10 -16.84
C ILE A 446 13.99 -13.23 -15.47
N LYS A 447 13.85 -12.23 -14.58
CA LYS A 447 14.39 -12.32 -13.21
C LYS A 447 13.73 -13.47 -12.43
N LEU A 448 12.40 -13.61 -12.55
CA LEU A 448 11.65 -14.72 -11.97
C LEU A 448 12.12 -16.08 -12.52
N ALA A 449 12.30 -16.17 -13.86
CA ALA A 449 12.80 -17.39 -14.46
C ALA A 449 14.20 -17.77 -13.95
N LYS A 450 15.09 -16.80 -13.75
CA LYS A 450 16.43 -17.01 -13.15
C LYS A 450 16.31 -17.46 -11.69
N ALA A 451 15.50 -16.80 -10.87
CA ALA A 451 15.30 -17.19 -9.47
C ALA A 451 14.83 -18.65 -9.35
N ILE A 452 13.91 -19.10 -10.22
CA ILE A 452 13.45 -20.50 -10.25
C ILE A 452 14.58 -21.45 -10.70
N LYS A 453 15.45 -21.02 -11.61
CA LYS A 453 16.58 -21.83 -12.08
C LYS A 453 17.64 -22.05 -10.99
N GLU A 454 17.84 -21.09 -10.11
CA GLU A 454 18.86 -21.13 -9.03
C GLU A 454 18.48 -22.07 -7.87
N ILE A 455 17.22 -22.47 -7.73
CA ILE A 455 16.77 -23.49 -6.76
C ILE A 455 17.21 -24.88 -7.25
#